data_78c919f56adc33b6aeebccc547d48fda
#
_entry.id   78c919f56adc33b6aeebccc547d48fda
#
_cell.length_a   1.000
_cell.length_b   1.000
_cell.length_c   1.000
_cell.angle_alpha   90.00
_cell.angle_beta   90.00
_cell.angle_gamma   90.00
#
_symmetry.space_group_name_H-M   'P 1'
#
loop_
_entity.id
_entity.type
_entity.pdbx_description
1 polymer ?
#
loop_
_entity_poly.entity_id
_entity_poly.type
_entity_poly.pdbx_seq_one_letter_code
_entity_poly.pdbx_strand_id
1 'polypeptide(L)'
;RDDVESRGLGDVYKRQGGITHMTMSDPIADMLTRIRNANTAKHDTVDVPASKMKLAIANILLDEGYIAKYDLVEDGAFKTIHITLKYGADKNEKVISGLKRISKPGLRVYANTEDIPKVLGGLGTAIISTNKGVVTDKEARKLGVGGEVLCFVW
;
A
#
# COMPACT_ATOMS: atom_id res chain seq x y z
N ARG A 1 3.16 -2.09 -15.38
CA ARG A 1 2.85 -2.43 -15.78
C ARG A 1 2.64 -2.48 -15.98
N ASP A 2 2.92 -2.71 -15.17
CA ASP A 2 2.63 -3.16 -15.33
C ASP A 2 2.22 -3.28 -15.35
N ASP A 3 2.89 -3.27 -15.11
CA ASP A 3 2.45 -3.77 -15.50
C ASP A 3 2.07 -4.02 -15.87
N VAL A 4 2.62 -4.22 -15.75
CA VAL A 4 2.17 -4.81 -16.42
C VAL A 4 1.99 -4.93 -16.87
N GLU A 5 2.26 -5.14 -16.63
CA GLU A 5 1.98 -5.61 -17.26
C GLU A 5 1.70 -5.86 -17.59
N SER A 6 2.10 -5.68 -17.31
CA SER A 6 1.66 -6.20 -17.86
C SER A 6 1.18 -6.20 -18.31
N ARG A 7 1.55 -6.48 -18.60
CA ARG A 7 0.97 -6.85 -19.33
C ARG A 7 0.83 -7.31 -19.73
N GLY A 8 1.04 -7.60 -19.32
CA GLY A 8 0.99 -8.37 -19.96
C GLY A 8 0.89 -8.83 -19.96
N LEU A 9 1.24 -9.07 -19.69
CA LEU A 9 1.02 -9.88 -19.93
C LEU A 9 0.45 -10.28 -20.05
N GLY A 10 0.69 -10.65 -19.65
CA GLY A 10 0.19 -11.55 -19.98
C GLY A 10 -0.43 -11.68 -20.18
N ASP A 11 -0.48 -11.94 -20.41
CA ASP A 11 -1.05 -12.54 -20.87
C ASP A 11 -1.21 -13.13 -21.03
N VAL A 12 -1.02 -13.37 -21.01
CA VAL A 12 -1.08 -14.27 -21.18
C VAL A 12 -1.32 -14.86 -20.96
N TYR A 13 -1.19 -14.89 -20.74
CA TYR A 13 -1.50 -15.64 -20.73
C TYR A 13 -2.28 -15.97 -20.69
N LYS A 14 -2.38 -16.31 -20.63
CA LYS A 14 -2.94 -16.84 -20.67
C LYS A 14 -3.40 -17.46 -20.75
N ARG A 15 -3.48 -17.97 -20.91
CA ARG A 15 -3.71 -18.74 -21.03
C ARG A 15 -3.96 -19.56 -20.92
N GLN A 16 -3.99 -20.00 -21.07
CA GLN A 16 -4.02 -20.85 -20.81
C GLN A 16 -4.48 -21.27 -20.22
N GLY A 17 -4.67 -21.62 -20.26
CA GLY A 17 -4.94 -22.13 -19.52
C GLY A 17 -4.93 -22.01 -18.67
N GLY A 18 -4.79 -21.93 -18.41
CA GLY A 18 -4.56 -21.82 -17.49
C GLY A 18 -4.22 -21.21 -16.95
N ILE A 19 -4.02 -21.29 -16.85
CA ILE A 19 -3.52 -20.82 -16.23
C ILE A 19 -3.25 -20.11 -15.82
N THR A 20 -3.24 -20.04 -15.57
CA THR A 20 -2.82 -19.47 -15.02
C THR A 20 -2.42 -18.93 -14.50
N HIS A 21 -2.28 -18.94 -14.37
CA HIS A 21 -1.65 -18.55 -13.82
C HIS A 21 -0.92 -18.19 -12.99
N MET A 22 -0.46 -18.61 -12.97
CA MET A 22 0.16 -18.30 -11.87
C MET A 22 1.12 -17.26 -11.88
N THR A 23 0.77 -16.12 -12.02
CA THR A 23 1.56 -14.95 -11.85
C THR A 23 1.70 -14.62 -10.37
N MET A 24 2.86 -14.12 -9.96
CA MET A 24 3.00 -13.60 -8.62
C MET A 24 2.12 -12.38 -8.49
N SER A 25 1.20 -12.40 -7.55
CA SER A 25 0.39 -11.25 -7.26
C SER A 25 1.05 -10.37 -6.20
N ASP A 26 0.76 -9.09 -6.24
CA ASP A 26 1.23 -8.15 -5.22
C ASP A 26 0.02 -7.46 -4.59
N PRO A 27 -0.53 -8.04 -3.51
CA PRO A 27 -1.73 -7.48 -2.87
C PRO A 27 -1.52 -6.06 -2.34
N ILE A 28 -0.30 -5.74 -1.90
CA ILE A 28 0.00 -4.39 -1.41
C ILE A 28 -0.02 -3.40 -2.57
N ALA A 29 0.58 -3.75 -3.71
CA ALA A 29 0.54 -2.89 -4.90
C ALA A 29 -0.90 -2.69 -5.37
N ASP A 30 -1.73 -3.73 -5.32
CA ASP A 30 -3.15 -3.62 -5.65
C ASP A 30 -3.86 -2.63 -4.73
N MET A 31 -3.61 -2.73 -3.42
CA MET A 31 -4.18 -1.80 -2.44
C MET A 31 -3.79 -0.35 -2.76
N LEU A 32 -2.50 -0.11 -3.00
CA LEU A 32 -2.00 1.23 -3.31
C LEU A 32 -2.62 1.76 -4.60
N THR A 33 -2.76 0.90 -5.61
CA THR A 33 -3.37 1.28 -6.89
C THR A 33 -4.83 1.65 -6.72
N ARG A 34 -5.58 0.86 -5.93
CA ARG A 34 -7.00 1.16 -5.67
C ARG A 34 -7.15 2.50 -4.96
N ILE A 35 -6.31 2.79 -3.97
CA ILE A 35 -6.33 4.06 -3.26
C ILE A 35 -5.97 5.21 -4.22
N ARG A 36 -4.92 5.03 -5.02
CA ARG A 36 -4.49 6.03 -6.00
C ARG A 36 -5.58 6.36 -7.00
N ASN A 37 -6.22 5.32 -7.56
CA ASN A 37 -7.27 5.52 -8.55
C ASN A 37 -8.50 6.19 -7.95
N ALA A 38 -8.91 5.78 -6.76
CA ALA A 38 -10.05 6.39 -6.06
C ALA A 38 -9.76 7.86 -5.75
N ASN A 39 -8.53 8.15 -5.32
CA ASN A 39 -8.10 9.50 -5.01
C ASN A 39 -8.11 10.40 -6.27
N THR A 40 -7.64 9.87 -7.39
CA THR A 40 -7.62 10.59 -8.67
C THR A 40 -9.03 10.84 -9.17
N ALA A 41 -9.93 9.87 -9.01
CA ALA A 41 -11.34 10.00 -9.41
C ALA A 41 -12.16 10.78 -8.37
N LYS A 42 -11.54 11.20 -7.28
CA LYS A 42 -12.20 11.99 -6.21
C LYS A 42 -13.35 11.24 -5.53
N HIS A 43 -13.20 9.92 -5.41
CA HIS A 43 -14.17 9.11 -4.68
C HIS A 43 -14.05 9.36 -3.18
N ASP A 44 -15.15 9.23 -2.45
CA ASP A 44 -15.14 9.38 -1.00
C ASP A 44 -14.57 8.15 -0.31
N THR A 45 -14.78 6.97 -0.89
CA THR A 45 -14.38 5.70 -0.29
C THR A 45 -13.77 4.78 -1.33
N VAL A 46 -13.05 3.76 -0.82
CA VAL A 46 -12.51 2.69 -1.66
C VAL A 46 -12.50 1.40 -0.85
N ASP A 47 -12.79 0.28 -1.51
CA ASP A 47 -12.79 -1.03 -0.87
C ASP A 47 -11.59 -1.84 -1.35
N VAL A 48 -10.95 -2.52 -0.39
CA VAL A 48 -9.76 -3.34 -0.64
C VAL A 48 -9.95 -4.69 0.05
N PRO A 49 -9.66 -5.81 -0.63
CA PRO A 49 -9.70 -7.10 0.05
C PRO A 49 -8.80 -7.09 1.28
N ALA A 50 -9.29 -7.63 2.40
CA ALA A 50 -8.58 -7.52 3.68
C ALA A 50 -7.47 -8.55 3.83
N SER A 51 -6.42 -8.17 4.55
CA SER A 51 -5.38 -9.06 5.05
C SER A 51 -4.76 -8.38 6.26
N LYS A 52 -4.02 -9.13 7.06
CA LYS A 52 -3.35 -8.55 8.23
C LYS A 52 -2.39 -7.45 7.83
N MET A 53 -1.62 -7.66 6.76
CA MET A 53 -0.66 -6.68 6.28
C MET A 53 -1.37 -5.41 5.81
N LYS A 54 -2.45 -5.55 5.04
CA LYS A 54 -3.20 -4.41 4.53
C LYS A 54 -3.89 -3.63 5.66
N LEU A 55 -4.38 -4.34 6.69
CA LEU A 55 -4.96 -3.68 7.86
C LEU A 55 -3.90 -2.85 8.59
N ALA A 56 -2.70 -3.39 8.72
CA ALA A 56 -1.60 -2.67 9.36
C ALA A 56 -1.24 -1.42 8.56
N ILE A 57 -1.21 -1.51 7.24
CA ILE A 57 -0.95 -0.37 6.36
C ILE A 57 -2.06 0.67 6.50
N ALA A 58 -3.33 0.24 6.50
CA ALA A 58 -4.46 1.15 6.68
C ALA A 58 -4.39 1.88 8.01
N ASN A 59 -4.00 1.18 9.08
CA ASN A 59 -3.84 1.79 10.39
C ASN A 59 -2.76 2.87 10.39
N ILE A 60 -1.65 2.63 9.71
CA ILE A 60 -0.59 3.64 9.57
C ILE A 60 -1.09 4.84 8.77
N LEU A 61 -1.81 4.61 7.69
CA LEU A 61 -2.37 5.71 6.90
C LEU A 61 -3.31 6.57 7.73
N LEU A 62 -4.09 5.95 8.60
CA LEU A 62 -4.97 6.68 9.52
C LEU A 62 -4.17 7.47 10.55
N ASP A 63 -3.19 6.84 11.20
CA ASP A 63 -2.38 7.46 12.24
C ASP A 63 -1.58 8.64 11.70
N GLU A 64 -1.10 8.55 10.45
CA GLU A 64 -0.32 9.62 9.83
C GLU A 64 -1.22 10.68 9.16
N GLY A 65 -2.53 10.51 9.22
CA GLY A 65 -3.47 11.51 8.73
C GLY A 65 -3.70 11.49 7.22
N TYR A 66 -3.36 10.39 6.54
CA TYR A 66 -3.56 10.28 5.08
C TYR A 66 -4.99 9.87 4.70
N ILE A 67 -5.68 9.17 5.59
CA ILE A 67 -7.08 8.78 5.37
C ILE A 67 -7.93 9.23 6.56
N ALA A 68 -9.24 9.34 6.35
CA ALA A 68 -10.15 9.78 7.41
C ALA A 68 -10.47 8.65 8.38
N LYS A 69 -10.72 7.45 7.86
CA LYS A 69 -10.98 6.26 8.68
C LYS A 69 -10.94 5.01 7.81
N TYR A 70 -10.97 3.86 8.45
CA TYR A 70 -11.17 2.59 7.76
C TYR A 70 -12.01 1.66 8.64
N ASP A 71 -12.73 0.76 8.01
CA ASP A 71 -13.57 -0.25 8.68
C ASP A 71 -13.31 -1.60 8.06
N LEU A 72 -13.35 -2.64 8.88
CA LEU A 72 -13.30 -4.01 8.38
C LEU A 72 -14.73 -4.51 8.23
N VAL A 73 -15.11 -4.81 7.00
CA VAL A 73 -16.46 -5.30 6.68
C VAL A 73 -16.36 -6.79 6.37
N GLU A 74 -17.14 -7.59 7.07
CA GLU A 74 -17.18 -9.03 6.85
C GLU A 74 -18.50 -9.39 6.15
N ASP A 75 -18.38 -10.10 5.02
CA ASP A 75 -19.51 -10.55 4.23
C ASP A 75 -19.29 -12.03 3.90
N GLY A 76 -19.87 -12.90 4.72
CA GLY A 76 -19.67 -14.34 4.59
C GLY A 76 -18.20 -14.71 4.81
N ALA A 77 -17.61 -15.38 3.83
CA ALA A 77 -16.21 -15.78 3.88
C ALA A 77 -15.25 -14.67 3.49
N PHE A 78 -15.75 -13.55 3.00
CA PHE A 78 -14.94 -12.45 2.50
C PHE A 78 -14.84 -11.32 3.50
N LYS A 79 -13.66 -10.73 3.58
CA LYS A 79 -13.43 -9.55 4.42
C LYS A 79 -12.88 -8.44 3.54
N THR A 80 -13.41 -7.24 3.74
CA THR A 80 -13.04 -6.07 2.95
C THR A 80 -12.68 -4.93 3.89
N ILE A 81 -11.62 -4.20 3.56
CA ILE A 81 -11.29 -2.96 4.26
C ILE A 81 -11.98 -1.84 3.50
N HIS A 82 -12.91 -1.17 4.17
CA HIS A 82 -13.62 -0.01 3.63
C HIS A 82 -12.89 1.25 4.10
N ILE A 83 -12.21 1.92 3.17
CA ILE A 83 -11.38 3.09 3.49
C ILE A 83 -12.11 4.36 3.09
N THR A 84 -12.23 5.29 4.02
CA THR A 84 -12.78 6.62 3.73
C THR A 84 -11.61 7.56 3.48
N LEU A 85 -11.54 8.08 2.27
CA LEU A 85 -10.46 8.95 1.85
C LEU A 85 -10.61 10.34 2.47
N LYS A 86 -9.51 11.08 2.48
CA LYS A 86 -9.46 12.39 3.09
C LYS A 86 -9.03 13.41 2.04
N TYR A 87 -9.71 14.54 2.04
CA TYR A 87 -9.41 15.65 1.14
C TYR A 87 -9.27 16.93 1.96
N GLY A 88 -8.73 17.97 1.35
CA GLY A 88 -8.62 19.28 1.99
C GLY A 88 -9.95 20.01 2.00
N ALA A 89 -9.90 21.33 1.83
CA ALA A 89 -11.11 22.18 1.85
C ALA A 89 -12.10 21.78 0.76
N ASP A 90 -11.60 21.28 -0.37
CA ASP A 90 -12.45 20.72 -1.41
C ASP A 90 -11.78 19.45 -1.98
N LYS A 91 -12.49 18.72 -2.85
CA LYS A 91 -11.99 17.45 -3.39
C LYS A 91 -10.83 17.61 -4.37
N ASN A 92 -10.47 18.82 -4.73
CA ASN A 92 -9.30 19.06 -5.56
C ASN A 92 -8.02 19.08 -4.71
N GLU A 93 -8.14 19.19 -3.40
CA GLU A 93 -7.01 19.21 -2.49
C GLU A 93 -6.78 17.83 -1.90
N LYS A 94 -6.04 17.00 -2.63
CA LYS A 94 -5.71 15.64 -2.17
C LYS A 94 -4.76 15.67 -1.00
N VAL A 95 -5.04 14.87 0.02
CA VAL A 95 -4.13 14.69 1.15
C VAL A 95 -2.99 13.76 0.76
N ILE A 96 -3.30 12.71 -0.01
CA ILE A 96 -2.27 11.81 -0.54
C ILE A 96 -1.83 12.33 -1.91
N SER A 97 -0.56 12.76 -1.99
CA SER A 97 0.01 13.23 -3.26
C SER A 97 0.60 12.08 -4.07
N GLY A 98 1.13 11.07 -3.40
CA GLY A 98 1.71 9.93 -4.09
C GLY A 98 1.79 8.69 -3.22
N LEU A 99 1.81 7.55 -3.89
CA LEU A 99 1.96 6.23 -3.30
C LEU A 99 2.90 5.43 -4.20
N LYS A 100 3.95 4.85 -3.63
CA LYS A 100 4.91 4.09 -4.41
C LYS A 100 5.24 2.78 -3.72
N ARG A 101 5.04 1.68 -4.44
CA ARG A 101 5.46 0.35 -3.98
C ARG A 101 6.97 0.23 -4.13
N ILE A 102 7.65 -0.15 -3.07
CA ILE A 102 9.13 -0.27 -3.08
C ILE A 102 9.55 -1.73 -3.15
N SER A 103 9.26 -2.51 -2.11
CA SER A 103 9.59 -3.94 -2.10
C SER A 103 8.52 -4.70 -2.85
N LYS A 104 8.90 -5.56 -3.79
CA LYS A 104 7.98 -6.31 -4.64
C LYS A 104 8.26 -7.80 -4.52
N PRO A 105 7.29 -8.67 -4.81
CA PRO A 105 7.52 -10.12 -4.74
C PRO A 105 8.72 -10.59 -5.55
N GLY A 106 8.97 -9.97 -6.70
CA GLY A 106 10.10 -10.32 -7.56
C GLY A 106 11.42 -9.63 -7.19
N LEU A 107 11.36 -8.63 -6.34
CA LEU A 107 12.55 -7.86 -5.95
C LEU A 107 12.31 -7.24 -4.57
N ARG A 108 12.69 -7.97 -3.53
CA ARG A 108 12.52 -7.48 -2.15
C ARG A 108 13.56 -6.42 -1.82
N VAL A 109 13.13 -5.41 -1.08
CA VAL A 109 13.99 -4.30 -0.66
C VAL A 109 13.99 -4.22 0.86
N TYR A 110 15.17 -4.29 1.45
CA TYR A 110 15.37 -4.24 2.91
C TYR A 110 16.27 -3.07 3.26
N ALA A 111 16.12 -2.57 4.48
CA ALA A 111 16.98 -1.52 5.00
C ALA A 111 17.33 -1.81 6.46
N ASN A 112 18.59 -1.57 6.81
CA ASN A 112 19.02 -1.59 8.22
C ASN A 112 18.53 -0.32 8.89
N THR A 113 18.57 -0.29 10.22
CA THR A 113 18.19 0.89 10.99
C THR A 113 18.85 2.17 10.47
N GLU A 114 20.14 2.09 10.13
CA GLU A 114 20.92 3.24 9.69
C GLU A 114 20.58 3.70 8.29
N ASP A 115 20.02 2.80 7.48
CA ASP A 115 19.75 3.05 6.07
C ASP A 115 18.28 3.27 5.74
N ILE A 116 17.44 3.40 6.76
CA ILE A 116 16.00 3.60 6.55
C ILE A 116 15.78 4.90 5.76
N PRO A 117 15.10 4.82 4.61
CA PRO A 117 14.93 5.99 3.77
C PRO A 117 14.00 7.04 4.37
N LYS A 118 14.23 8.28 4.02
CA LYS A 118 13.33 9.38 4.33
C LYS A 118 12.62 9.78 3.05
N VAL A 119 11.30 9.88 3.12
CA VAL A 119 10.48 10.27 1.97
C VAL A 119 10.35 11.79 1.98
N LEU A 120 10.74 12.45 0.88
CA LEU A 120 10.69 13.91 0.76
C LEU A 120 11.33 14.62 1.96
N GLY A 121 12.52 14.17 2.36
CA GLY A 121 13.24 14.81 3.47
C GLY A 121 12.57 14.67 4.82
N GLY A 122 11.66 13.72 4.96
CA GLY A 122 10.92 13.48 6.20
C GLY A 122 9.49 13.98 6.19
N LEU A 123 9.05 14.63 5.12
CA LEU A 123 7.67 15.10 4.99
C LEU A 123 6.71 13.96 4.68
N GLY A 124 7.19 12.94 3.97
CA GLY A 124 6.39 11.75 3.67
C GLY A 124 6.70 10.63 4.66
N THR A 125 6.14 9.46 4.39
CA THR A 125 6.24 8.30 5.27
C THR A 125 6.67 7.08 4.48
N ALA A 126 7.65 6.34 4.98
CA ALA A 126 7.95 5.00 4.49
C ALA A 126 7.28 4.01 5.46
N ILE A 127 6.66 2.98 4.90
CA ILE A 127 6.03 1.92 5.70
C ILE A 127 6.94 0.71 5.64
N ILE A 128 7.34 0.21 6.80
CA ILE A 128 8.38 -0.81 6.92
C ILE A 128 7.86 -1.99 7.74
N SER A 129 8.08 -3.19 7.22
CA SER A 129 7.74 -4.42 7.93
C SER A 129 8.96 -4.88 8.72
N THR A 130 8.86 -4.84 10.05
CA THR A 130 9.95 -5.19 10.96
C THR A 130 9.57 -6.38 11.83
N ASN A 131 10.52 -6.87 12.62
CA ASN A 131 10.23 -7.91 13.62
C ASN A 131 9.37 -7.38 14.77
N LYS A 132 9.18 -6.07 14.85
CA LYS A 132 8.28 -5.42 15.83
C LYS A 132 6.93 -5.09 15.21
N GLY A 133 6.67 -5.52 13.98
CA GLY A 133 5.43 -5.27 13.27
C GLY A 133 5.64 -4.30 12.10
N VAL A 134 4.52 -3.90 11.50
CA VAL A 134 4.54 -2.94 10.40
C VAL A 134 4.48 -1.54 11.00
N VAL A 135 5.50 -0.74 10.75
CA VAL A 135 5.67 0.57 11.37
C VAL A 135 6.11 1.61 10.33
N THR A 136 6.10 2.88 10.74
CA THR A 136 6.64 3.95 9.90
C THR A 136 8.16 3.99 10.00
N ASP A 137 8.80 4.70 9.08
CA ASP A 137 10.24 4.91 9.11
C ASP A 137 10.67 5.60 10.41
N LYS A 138 9.89 6.56 10.88
CA LYS A 138 10.19 7.27 12.13
C LYS A 138 10.15 6.32 13.32
N GLU A 139 9.12 5.48 13.37
CA GLU A 139 8.97 4.51 14.44
C GLU A 139 10.07 3.45 14.41
N ALA A 140 10.44 2.99 13.21
CA ALA A 140 11.51 2.01 13.04
C ALA A 140 12.85 2.56 13.54
N ARG A 141 13.15 3.82 13.23
CA ARG A 141 14.39 4.47 13.73
C ARG A 141 14.36 4.59 15.24
N LYS A 142 13.21 4.95 15.78
CA LYS A 142 13.04 5.09 17.22
C LYS A 142 13.23 3.75 17.95
N LEU A 143 12.72 2.67 17.36
CA LEU A 143 12.86 1.33 17.92
C LEU A 143 14.24 0.72 17.65
N GLY A 144 15.02 1.31 16.75
CA GLY A 144 16.33 0.80 16.41
C GLY A 144 16.27 -0.48 15.60
N VAL A 145 15.25 -0.63 14.73
CA VAL A 145 15.06 -1.83 13.92
C VAL A 145 15.01 -1.49 12.45
N GLY A 146 15.45 -2.42 11.62
CA GLY A 146 15.29 -2.35 10.17
C GLY A 146 14.28 -3.39 9.72
N GLY A 147 14.04 -3.44 8.42
CA GLY A 147 13.11 -4.41 7.86
C GLY A 147 12.89 -4.21 6.38
N GLU A 148 11.80 -4.79 5.90
CA GLU A 148 11.41 -4.69 4.49
C GLU A 148 10.71 -3.37 4.26
N VAL A 149 11.21 -2.60 3.29
CA VAL A 149 10.61 -1.32 2.93
C VAL A 149 9.46 -1.57 1.98
N LEU A 150 8.25 -1.52 2.49
CA LEU A 150 7.06 -1.91 1.72
C LEU A 150 6.67 -0.86 0.69
N CYS A 151 6.52 0.39 1.11
CA CYS A 151 6.04 1.45 0.23
C CYS A 151 6.35 2.82 0.82
N PHE A 152 6.21 3.83 -0.04
CA PHE A 152 6.28 5.24 0.36
C PHE A 152 4.93 5.90 0.15
N VAL A 153 4.59 6.83 1.04
CA VAL A 153 3.37 7.65 0.96
C VAL A 153 3.75 9.09 1.23
N TRP A 154 3.22 10.00 0.44
CA TRP A 154 3.45 11.43 0.68
C TRP A 154 2.30 12.29 0.17
#